data_0a70ef4f1c5e2049f48d5d909ada8216
#
_entry.id   0a70ef4f1c5e2049f48d5d909ada8216
#
_cell.length_a   1.000
_cell.length_b   1.000
_cell.length_c   1.000
_cell.angle_alpha   90.00
_cell.angle_beta   90.00
_cell.angle_gamma   90.00
#
_symmetry.space_group_name_H-M   'P 1'
#
loop_
_entity.id
_entity.type
_entity.pdbx_description
1 polymer ?
#
loop_
_entity_poly.entity_id
_entity_poly.type
_entity_poly.pdbx_seq_one_letter_code
_entity_poly.pdbx_strand_id
1 'polypeptide(L)'
;MNKKIFPLLIAGFLAISSTNAQEPTTWRGPGSTGIYPETGLMKTWPANGPEIIWHYDELGEGFSSPVFANGKIYVSAAVGNVGYIYALNQAGKLEWKATYGEEWTENYTGSRATPSVVGDMLYMYSGKGVVTCMNAANGKINWTKDVMKDYSGQNITWGVTETLVIDGNKLFVTAGGTVNNLIALNRLDGKLIWSSKGVGEKPAYCTPLIVKSGSRKLLVTMTEKHIIGLDAETGALLWSHEQTNQWAVHANTPLFYNNSLFCFSGYGQGGVKLDLNADGSQVTKAWFSKKLDSRIGGAVVVDGYIYGSGDNTRDWQCTDWKTGEQKYASQAVAKGNVIYADGMLYIYSEKGELALAPATPQGFNVASKAKVELGSAQHWAHLVINNGRLFVRHGNSLIAYKIK
;
A
#
# COMPACT_ATOMS: atom_id res chain seq x y z
N MET A 1 24.08 60.15 -46.93
CA MET A 1 24.08 59.58 -45.54
C MET A 1 22.92 58.62 -45.38
N ASN A 2 23.15 57.32 -45.62
CA ASN A 2 22.11 56.30 -45.49
C ASN A 2 22.19 55.62 -44.12
N LYS A 3 21.20 55.82 -43.31
CA LYS A 3 21.02 55.13 -42.03
C LYS A 3 20.39 53.76 -42.27
N LYS A 4 21.15 52.69 -42.04
CA LYS A 4 20.65 51.32 -42.01
C LYS A 4 19.99 51.05 -40.62
N ILE A 5 18.68 50.74 -40.62
CA ILE A 5 17.92 50.31 -39.48
C ILE A 5 18.06 48.76 -39.42
N PHE A 6 18.64 48.23 -38.32
CA PHE A 6 18.65 46.80 -38.03
C PHE A 6 17.40 46.48 -37.19
N PRO A 7 16.64 45.42 -37.56
CA PRO A 7 15.54 44.93 -36.72
C PRO A 7 16.11 44.06 -35.60
N LEU A 8 15.75 44.40 -34.37
CA LEU A 8 16.03 43.62 -33.16
C LEU A 8 15.05 42.44 -33.09
N LEU A 9 15.50 41.21 -33.36
CA LEU A 9 14.74 39.98 -33.12
C LEU A 9 14.73 39.67 -31.62
N ILE A 10 13.58 39.87 -30.99
CA ILE A 10 13.33 39.42 -29.63
C ILE A 10 12.96 37.92 -29.71
N ALA A 11 13.90 37.03 -29.39
CA ALA A 11 13.62 35.60 -29.19
C ALA A 11 12.95 35.42 -27.81
N GLY A 12 11.62 35.24 -27.82
CA GLY A 12 10.89 34.86 -26.66
C GLY A 12 11.22 33.44 -26.24
N PHE A 13 11.94 33.24 -25.14
CA PHE A 13 12.10 31.94 -24.51
C PHE A 13 10.77 31.55 -23.85
N LEU A 14 10.02 30.65 -24.47
CA LEU A 14 8.95 29.91 -23.82
C LEU A 14 9.59 28.92 -22.85
N ALA A 15 9.61 29.27 -21.55
CA ALA A 15 9.91 28.34 -20.49
C ALA A 15 8.79 27.29 -20.44
N ILE A 16 9.03 26.12 -21.04
CA ILE A 16 8.19 24.94 -20.84
C ILE A 16 8.45 24.48 -19.41
N SER A 17 7.59 24.91 -18.47
CA SER A 17 7.54 24.35 -17.14
C SER A 17 7.07 22.91 -17.28
N SER A 18 8.00 21.96 -17.28
CA SER A 18 7.66 20.55 -17.06
C SER A 18 7.08 20.46 -15.64
N THR A 19 5.77 20.44 -15.52
CA THR A 19 5.11 20.03 -14.28
C THR A 19 5.46 18.56 -14.06
N ASN A 20 6.50 18.29 -13.25
CA ASN A 20 6.69 16.95 -12.74
C ASN A 20 5.38 16.54 -12.07
N ALA A 21 4.70 15.54 -12.65
CA ALA A 21 3.51 14.98 -12.03
C ALA A 21 3.92 14.50 -10.63
N GLN A 22 3.30 15.07 -9.60
CA GLN A 22 3.60 14.69 -8.22
C GLN A 22 3.21 13.22 -8.03
N GLU A 23 4.18 12.40 -7.63
CA GLU A 23 3.94 10.98 -7.37
C GLU A 23 2.98 10.81 -6.18
N PRO A 24 2.05 9.84 -6.25
CA PRO A 24 1.14 9.56 -5.17
C PRO A 24 1.89 9.13 -3.90
N THR A 25 1.51 9.69 -2.77
CA THR A 25 1.91 9.17 -1.46
C THR A 25 0.81 8.26 -0.94
N THR A 26 1.15 7.01 -0.66
CA THR A 26 0.17 5.97 -0.37
C THR A 26 0.74 4.88 0.54
N TRP A 27 -0.04 3.81 0.75
CA TRP A 27 0.31 2.66 1.57
C TRP A 27 1.61 1.99 1.14
N ARG A 28 2.44 1.58 2.12
CA ARG A 28 3.74 0.92 1.97
C ARG A 28 4.80 1.78 1.26
N GLY A 29 4.67 3.11 1.31
CA GLY A 29 5.68 4.03 0.81
C GLY A 29 5.82 4.05 -0.72
N PRO A 30 6.97 4.49 -1.27
CA PRO A 30 7.16 4.66 -2.69
C PRO A 30 6.88 3.39 -3.49
N GLY A 31 6.01 3.50 -4.50
CA GLY A 31 5.60 2.38 -5.35
C GLY A 31 4.92 1.22 -4.60
N SER A 32 4.43 1.42 -3.38
CA SER A 32 3.82 0.39 -2.52
C SER A 32 4.74 -0.81 -2.21
N THR A 33 6.06 -0.60 -2.26
CA THR A 33 7.08 -1.66 -2.14
C THR A 33 7.37 -2.08 -0.70
N GLY A 34 7.07 -1.24 0.28
CA GLY A 34 7.54 -1.40 1.65
C GLY A 34 9.01 -1.03 1.85
N ILE A 35 9.65 -0.43 0.83
CA ILE A 35 11.03 0.02 0.86
C ILE A 35 11.06 1.53 1.02
N TYR A 36 11.77 2.01 2.03
CA TYR A 36 11.95 3.44 2.32
C TYR A 36 13.38 3.86 2.02
N PRO A 37 13.61 4.90 1.19
CA PRO A 37 14.94 5.28 0.72
C PRO A 37 15.71 6.14 1.72
N GLU A 38 15.44 6.01 3.00
CA GLU A 38 16.12 6.74 4.06
C GLU A 38 17.40 6.03 4.50
N THR A 39 18.40 6.81 4.88
CA THR A 39 19.73 6.34 5.29
C THR A 39 20.23 7.01 6.58
N GLY A 40 21.27 6.46 7.20
CA GLY A 40 21.80 6.93 8.47
C GLY A 40 20.88 6.57 9.65
N LEU A 41 20.06 5.53 9.50
CA LEU A 41 19.14 5.07 10.52
C LEU A 41 19.86 4.17 11.54
N MET A 42 19.32 4.13 12.76
CA MET A 42 19.84 3.26 13.83
C MET A 42 19.85 1.79 13.40
N LYS A 43 20.96 1.09 13.63
CA LYS A 43 21.11 -0.35 13.38
C LYS A 43 20.81 -1.20 14.62
N THR A 44 20.73 -0.54 15.78
CA THR A 44 20.30 -1.11 17.06
C THR A 44 19.53 -0.05 17.84
N TRP A 45 18.62 -0.48 18.69
CA TRP A 45 17.88 0.40 19.59
C TRP A 45 18.37 0.21 21.05
N PRO A 46 18.12 1.19 21.95
CA PRO A 46 18.27 0.99 23.38
C PRO A 46 17.47 -0.20 23.89
N ALA A 47 17.82 -0.72 25.05
CA ALA A 47 17.17 -1.91 25.64
C ALA A 47 15.65 -1.79 25.79
N ASN A 48 15.14 -0.56 25.99
CA ASN A 48 13.70 -0.26 26.09
C ASN A 48 13.07 0.12 24.74
N GLY A 49 13.77 -0.10 23.62
CA GLY A 49 13.32 0.28 22.30
C GLY A 49 13.70 1.71 21.89
N PRO A 50 13.27 2.16 20.72
CA PRO A 50 13.51 3.52 20.27
C PRO A 50 12.69 4.52 21.08
N GLU A 51 13.25 5.74 21.27
CA GLU A 51 12.60 6.82 22.01
C GLU A 51 11.28 7.24 21.33
N ILE A 52 10.20 7.38 22.12
CA ILE A 52 8.94 7.97 21.66
C ILE A 52 9.12 9.50 21.61
N ILE A 53 9.01 10.09 20.41
CA ILE A 53 9.05 11.54 20.21
C ILE A 53 7.71 12.16 20.61
N TRP A 54 6.62 11.54 20.14
CA TRP A 54 5.25 11.89 20.47
C TRP A 54 4.31 10.73 20.15
N HIS A 55 3.10 10.78 20.70
CA HIS A 55 1.98 9.92 20.34
C HIS A 55 0.68 10.72 20.30
N TYR A 56 -0.30 10.22 19.55
CA TYR A 56 -1.66 10.76 19.47
C TYR A 56 -2.64 9.61 19.69
N ASP A 57 -3.42 9.63 20.79
CA ASP A 57 -4.24 8.50 21.26
C ASP A 57 -5.74 8.70 21.02
N GLU A 58 -6.13 9.78 20.33
CA GLU A 58 -7.53 10.13 20.07
C GLU A 58 -7.99 9.78 18.65
N LEU A 59 -7.27 8.90 17.93
CA LEU A 59 -7.77 8.30 16.72
C LEU A 59 -8.99 7.43 17.04
N GLY A 60 -9.90 7.29 16.09
CA GLY A 60 -10.88 6.21 16.14
C GLY A 60 -10.27 4.85 15.83
N GLU A 61 -11.11 3.83 15.76
CA GLU A 61 -10.72 2.46 15.44
C GLU A 61 -10.20 2.33 14.00
N GLY A 62 -9.22 1.46 13.79
CA GLY A 62 -8.73 1.15 12.44
C GLY A 62 -7.32 0.60 12.37
N PHE A 63 -6.95 0.21 11.16
CA PHE A 63 -5.73 -0.52 10.84
C PHE A 63 -4.95 0.11 9.67
N SER A 64 -5.35 1.30 9.19
CA SER A 64 -4.64 2.01 8.14
C SER A 64 -3.27 2.50 8.60
N SER A 65 -2.34 2.65 7.67
CA SER A 65 -1.06 3.30 7.92
C SER A 65 -1.16 4.82 7.81
N PRO A 66 -0.29 5.60 8.45
CA PRO A 66 -0.19 7.03 8.20
C PRO A 66 0.41 7.32 6.82
N VAL A 67 0.01 8.42 6.19
CA VAL A 67 0.53 8.93 4.92
C VAL A 67 1.05 10.35 5.09
N PHE A 68 2.18 10.66 4.49
CA PHE A 68 2.91 11.91 4.66
C PHE A 68 2.87 12.71 3.36
N ALA A 69 2.16 13.81 3.35
CA ALA A 69 2.10 14.73 2.21
C ALA A 69 1.81 16.15 2.68
N ASN A 70 2.25 17.16 1.92
CA ASN A 70 1.95 18.58 2.16
C ASN A 70 2.28 19.06 3.58
N GLY A 71 3.34 18.52 4.21
CA GLY A 71 3.74 18.83 5.57
C GLY A 71 2.84 18.24 6.67
N LYS A 72 1.85 17.42 6.31
CA LYS A 72 0.87 16.79 7.21
C LYS A 72 1.00 15.28 7.24
N ILE A 73 0.38 14.68 8.24
CA ILE A 73 0.23 13.25 8.45
C ILE A 73 -1.26 12.92 8.37
N TYR A 74 -1.66 12.11 7.42
CA TYR A 74 -3.06 11.72 7.24
C TYR A 74 -3.26 10.28 7.70
N VAL A 75 -4.29 10.06 8.51
CA VAL A 75 -4.68 8.72 9.01
C VAL A 75 -6.18 8.58 8.91
N SER A 76 -6.67 7.48 8.36
CA SER A 76 -8.10 7.15 8.39
C SER A 76 -8.44 6.39 9.66
N ALA A 77 -9.61 6.64 10.26
CA ALA A 77 -10.13 5.91 11.41
C ALA A 77 -11.65 5.95 11.42
N ALA A 78 -12.30 5.08 12.19
CA ALA A 78 -13.74 5.08 12.39
C ALA A 78 -14.11 5.42 13.84
N VAL A 79 -15.21 6.15 14.01
CA VAL A 79 -15.87 6.36 15.30
C VAL A 79 -17.31 5.90 15.14
N GLY A 80 -17.66 4.78 15.75
CA GLY A 80 -18.88 4.07 15.42
C GLY A 80 -18.90 3.66 13.95
N ASN A 81 -19.98 3.99 13.22
CA ASN A 81 -20.12 3.72 11.79
C ASN A 81 -19.64 4.86 10.87
N VAL A 82 -18.99 5.89 11.41
CA VAL A 82 -18.54 7.04 10.64
C VAL A 82 -17.03 7.01 10.47
N GLY A 83 -16.59 7.03 9.21
CA GLY A 83 -15.18 7.13 8.84
C GLY A 83 -14.68 8.57 8.81
N TYR A 84 -13.49 8.78 9.32
CA TYR A 84 -12.83 10.09 9.38
C TYR A 84 -11.41 10.03 8.85
N ILE A 85 -10.98 11.12 8.24
CA ILE A 85 -9.56 11.44 8.06
C ILE A 85 -9.15 12.39 9.18
N TYR A 86 -8.06 12.03 9.84
CA TYR A 86 -7.32 12.89 10.78
C TYR A 86 -6.10 13.43 10.07
N ALA A 87 -5.93 14.74 10.06
CA ALA A 87 -4.72 15.38 9.58
C ALA A 87 -3.96 15.98 10.76
N LEU A 88 -2.78 15.42 11.02
CA LEU A 88 -1.88 15.87 12.08
C LEU A 88 -0.71 16.65 11.46
N ASN A 89 -0.13 17.59 12.22
CA ASN A 89 1.15 18.17 11.84
C ASN A 89 2.33 17.26 12.22
N GLN A 90 3.55 17.65 11.87
CA GLN A 90 4.76 16.85 12.13
C GLN A 90 5.10 16.68 13.64
N ALA A 91 4.48 17.47 14.51
CA ALA A 91 4.57 17.35 15.97
C ALA A 91 3.46 16.50 16.59
N GLY A 92 2.63 15.82 15.77
CA GLY A 92 1.55 14.95 16.23
C GLY A 92 0.30 15.69 16.70
N LYS A 93 0.17 17.00 16.46
CA LYS A 93 -1.03 17.79 16.84
C LYS A 93 -2.07 17.75 15.73
N LEU A 94 -3.33 17.51 16.10
CA LEU A 94 -4.46 17.54 15.19
C LEU A 94 -4.63 18.95 14.59
N GLU A 95 -4.67 19.03 13.26
CA GLU A 95 -4.99 20.26 12.53
C GLU A 95 -6.44 20.30 12.05
N TRP A 96 -6.91 19.16 11.51
CA TRP A 96 -8.31 19.00 11.15
C TRP A 96 -8.72 17.51 11.17
N LYS A 97 -10.02 17.29 11.34
CA LYS A 97 -10.71 16.01 11.23
C LYS A 97 -11.95 16.20 10.38
N ALA A 98 -12.15 15.34 9.38
CA ALA A 98 -13.32 15.40 8.50
C ALA A 98 -13.81 14.00 8.15
N THR A 99 -15.15 13.84 8.04
CA THR A 99 -15.74 12.57 7.65
C THR A 99 -15.62 12.33 6.14
N TYR A 100 -15.37 11.07 5.76
CA TYR A 100 -15.45 10.60 4.37
C TYR A 100 -16.70 9.73 4.10
N GLY A 101 -17.56 9.54 5.09
CA GLY A 101 -18.80 8.79 4.98
C GLY A 101 -18.88 7.58 5.93
N GLU A 102 -19.70 6.61 5.61
CA GLU A 102 -19.90 5.41 6.41
C GLU A 102 -18.72 4.45 6.30
N GLU A 103 -18.43 3.74 7.42
CA GLU A 103 -17.37 2.75 7.52
C GLU A 103 -17.91 1.39 7.97
N TRP A 104 -17.10 0.36 7.81
CA TRP A 104 -17.41 -1.03 8.15
C TRP A 104 -17.44 -1.26 9.67
N THR A 105 -18.50 -1.92 10.17
CA THR A 105 -18.71 -2.16 11.61
C THR A 105 -19.09 -3.59 11.96
N GLU A 106 -19.34 -4.47 10.99
CA GLU A 106 -19.89 -5.81 11.27
C GLU A 106 -18.91 -6.73 11.99
N ASN A 107 -17.59 -6.57 11.71
CA ASN A 107 -16.53 -7.33 12.36
C ASN A 107 -15.20 -6.58 12.18
N TYR A 108 -14.28 -6.72 13.14
CA TYR A 108 -13.01 -5.97 13.15
C TYR A 108 -13.25 -4.50 12.79
N THR A 109 -14.10 -3.86 13.58
CA THR A 109 -14.56 -2.48 13.38
C THR A 109 -13.39 -1.52 13.15
N GLY A 110 -13.56 -0.61 12.21
CA GLY A 110 -12.59 0.45 11.95
C GLY A 110 -12.12 0.55 10.51
N SER A 111 -11.54 1.68 10.17
CA SER A 111 -11.01 1.97 8.85
C SER A 111 -9.79 1.11 8.53
N ARG A 112 -9.75 0.51 7.35
CA ARG A 112 -8.67 -0.38 6.91
C ARG A 112 -7.84 0.19 5.78
N ALA A 113 -8.50 0.84 4.80
CA ALA A 113 -7.78 1.46 3.70
C ALA A 113 -6.93 2.64 4.18
N THR A 114 -5.74 2.74 3.63
CA THR A 114 -4.85 3.89 3.84
C THR A 114 -5.22 4.99 2.85
N PRO A 115 -5.26 6.28 3.24
CA PRO A 115 -5.49 7.36 2.29
C PRO A 115 -4.41 7.42 1.22
N SER A 116 -4.77 7.84 0.00
CA SER A 116 -3.81 8.18 -1.06
C SER A 116 -3.86 9.68 -1.32
N VAL A 117 -2.70 10.33 -1.41
CA VAL A 117 -2.61 11.79 -1.59
C VAL A 117 -1.82 12.13 -2.84
N VAL A 118 -2.38 12.99 -3.70
CA VAL A 118 -1.71 13.52 -4.89
C VAL A 118 -2.02 15.03 -4.98
N GLY A 119 -0.99 15.85 -4.89
CA GLY A 119 -1.15 17.30 -4.85
C GLY A 119 -1.99 17.72 -3.65
N ASP A 120 -3.04 18.48 -3.90
CA ASP A 120 -4.00 18.97 -2.91
C ASP A 120 -5.21 18.04 -2.71
N MET A 121 -5.20 16.85 -3.31
CA MET A 121 -6.31 15.89 -3.24
C MET A 121 -5.94 14.65 -2.44
N LEU A 122 -6.84 14.26 -1.54
CA LEU A 122 -6.81 13.05 -0.75
C LEU A 122 -7.95 12.13 -1.17
N TYR A 123 -7.66 10.85 -1.33
CA TYR A 123 -8.63 9.84 -1.75
C TYR A 123 -8.75 8.75 -0.70
N MET A 124 -9.97 8.35 -0.44
CA MET A 124 -10.31 7.30 0.51
C MET A 124 -11.34 6.34 -0.08
N TYR A 125 -11.21 5.04 0.22
CA TYR A 125 -12.17 4.01 -0.12
C TYR A 125 -12.69 3.40 1.17
N SER A 126 -13.95 3.62 1.50
CA SER A 126 -14.55 3.11 2.73
C SER A 126 -14.82 1.61 2.65
N GLY A 127 -14.87 0.93 3.80
CA GLY A 127 -15.24 -0.48 3.87
C GLY A 127 -16.66 -0.79 3.36
N LYS A 128 -17.50 0.23 3.21
CA LYS A 128 -18.85 0.13 2.59
C LYS A 128 -18.81 0.27 1.06
N GLY A 129 -17.65 0.60 0.46
CA GLY A 129 -17.50 0.68 -0.99
C GLY A 129 -17.76 2.06 -1.58
N VAL A 130 -17.54 3.12 -0.82
CA VAL A 130 -17.64 4.50 -1.30
C VAL A 130 -16.23 5.08 -1.47
N VAL A 131 -15.94 5.59 -2.68
CA VAL A 131 -14.74 6.38 -2.97
C VAL A 131 -15.06 7.85 -2.67
N THR A 132 -14.22 8.49 -1.85
CA THR A 132 -14.35 9.91 -1.51
C THR A 132 -13.04 10.63 -1.85
N CYS A 133 -13.15 11.72 -2.63
CA CYS A 133 -12.07 12.67 -2.87
C CYS A 133 -12.28 13.90 -2.02
N MET A 134 -11.25 14.28 -1.27
CA MET A 134 -11.26 15.41 -0.35
C MET A 134 -10.11 16.37 -0.67
N ASN A 135 -10.28 17.65 -0.31
CA ASN A 135 -9.18 18.60 -0.28
C ASN A 135 -8.24 18.27 0.90
N ALA A 136 -6.97 18.02 0.61
CA ALA A 136 -5.98 17.61 1.60
C ALA A 136 -5.64 18.71 2.63
N ALA A 137 -5.91 19.99 2.33
CA ALA A 137 -5.61 21.07 3.26
C ALA A 137 -6.63 21.18 4.40
N ASN A 138 -7.91 20.82 4.14
CA ASN A 138 -9.02 21.10 5.07
C ASN A 138 -10.09 20.01 5.17
N GLY A 139 -9.95 18.89 4.44
CA GLY A 139 -10.89 17.77 4.48
C GLY A 139 -12.24 18.00 3.78
N LYS A 140 -12.43 19.11 3.05
CA LYS A 140 -13.67 19.35 2.29
C LYS A 140 -13.82 18.31 1.19
N ILE A 141 -14.99 17.68 1.10
CA ILE A 141 -15.29 16.70 0.04
C ILE A 141 -15.43 17.44 -1.30
N ASN A 142 -14.68 16.97 -2.31
CA ASN A 142 -14.78 17.45 -3.68
C ASN A 142 -15.80 16.61 -4.47
N TRP A 143 -15.74 15.29 -4.36
CA TRP A 143 -16.68 14.37 -4.97
C TRP A 143 -16.69 13.02 -4.24
N THR A 144 -17.78 12.26 -4.44
CA THR A 144 -17.93 10.87 -3.96
C THR A 144 -18.48 9.98 -5.07
N LYS A 145 -18.17 8.67 -4.99
CA LYS A 145 -18.74 7.62 -5.85
C LYS A 145 -19.08 6.40 -5.01
N ASP A 146 -20.32 6.00 -5.04
CA ASP A 146 -20.79 4.73 -4.47
C ASP A 146 -20.52 3.62 -5.49
N VAL A 147 -19.43 2.88 -5.31
CA VAL A 147 -18.99 1.85 -6.26
C VAL A 147 -19.98 0.69 -6.32
N MET A 148 -20.62 0.37 -5.20
CA MET A 148 -21.60 -0.71 -5.13
C MET A 148 -22.86 -0.37 -5.94
N LYS A 149 -23.34 0.86 -5.81
CA LYS A 149 -24.55 1.34 -6.50
C LYS A 149 -24.26 1.75 -7.95
N ASP A 150 -23.24 2.57 -8.17
CA ASP A 150 -23.01 3.22 -9.47
C ASP A 150 -22.42 2.26 -10.51
N TYR A 151 -21.71 1.21 -10.06
CA TYR A 151 -21.00 0.27 -10.93
C TYR A 151 -21.40 -1.19 -10.70
N SER A 152 -22.47 -1.46 -9.93
CA SER A 152 -22.89 -2.81 -9.55
C SER A 152 -21.77 -3.60 -8.89
N GLY A 153 -20.97 -2.92 -8.06
CA GLY A 153 -19.88 -3.51 -7.31
C GLY A 153 -20.38 -4.53 -6.28
N GLN A 154 -19.48 -5.35 -5.77
CA GLN A 154 -19.79 -6.34 -4.76
C GLN A 154 -18.89 -6.16 -3.54
N ASN A 155 -19.49 -6.02 -2.36
CA ASN A 155 -18.75 -6.02 -1.12
C ASN A 155 -18.42 -7.47 -0.70
N ILE A 156 -17.52 -7.61 0.24
CA ILE A 156 -16.93 -8.87 0.69
C ILE A 156 -17.09 -9.03 2.19
N THR A 157 -16.88 -10.24 2.70
CA THR A 157 -17.21 -10.68 4.06
C THR A 157 -16.72 -9.74 5.17
N TRP A 158 -15.56 -9.13 5.02
CA TRP A 158 -14.97 -8.20 6.02
C TRP A 158 -14.89 -6.76 5.52
N GLY A 159 -15.70 -6.39 4.51
CA GLY A 159 -15.66 -5.07 3.87
C GLY A 159 -14.45 -4.88 2.96
N VAL A 160 -14.53 -3.96 2.01
CA VAL A 160 -13.38 -3.64 1.15
C VAL A 160 -12.28 -2.95 1.95
N THR A 161 -11.02 -3.26 1.62
CA THR A 161 -9.83 -2.76 2.34
C THR A 161 -8.78 -2.17 1.41
N GLU A 162 -9.08 -2.14 0.13
CA GLU A 162 -8.17 -1.67 -0.91
C GLU A 162 -7.74 -0.23 -0.66
N THR A 163 -6.44 0.03 -0.69
CA THR A 163 -5.90 1.38 -0.82
C THR A 163 -5.95 1.76 -2.30
N LEU A 164 -6.49 2.94 -2.59
CA LEU A 164 -6.67 3.39 -3.96
C LEU A 164 -5.32 3.68 -4.63
N VAL A 165 -5.11 3.09 -5.80
CA VAL A 165 -3.92 3.30 -6.61
C VAL A 165 -4.18 4.35 -7.68
N ILE A 166 -3.22 5.22 -7.90
CA ILE A 166 -3.35 6.37 -8.82
C ILE A 166 -2.16 6.37 -9.78
N ASP A 167 -2.45 6.55 -11.08
CA ASP A 167 -1.47 6.79 -12.12
C ASP A 167 -1.93 7.93 -13.03
N GLY A 168 -1.21 9.04 -13.01
CA GLY A 168 -1.62 10.26 -13.71
C GLY A 168 -3.00 10.75 -13.26
N ASN A 169 -3.96 10.76 -14.16
CA ASN A 169 -5.35 11.16 -13.88
C ASN A 169 -6.28 9.98 -13.59
N LYS A 170 -5.77 8.75 -13.58
CA LYS A 170 -6.56 7.55 -13.32
C LYS A 170 -6.47 7.15 -11.85
N LEU A 171 -7.60 6.89 -11.24
CA LEU A 171 -7.77 6.30 -9.94
C LEU A 171 -8.42 4.93 -10.15
N PHE A 172 -7.76 3.85 -9.73
CA PHE A 172 -8.21 2.49 -9.95
C PHE A 172 -8.95 1.95 -8.75
N VAL A 173 -10.02 1.20 -9.03
CA VAL A 173 -10.88 0.58 -8.01
C VAL A 173 -11.26 -0.83 -8.44
N THR A 174 -11.13 -1.80 -7.54
CA THR A 174 -11.65 -3.15 -7.73
C THR A 174 -13.11 -3.18 -7.28
N ALA A 175 -14.03 -2.96 -8.22
CA ALA A 175 -15.48 -2.93 -7.94
C ALA A 175 -16.05 -4.33 -7.68
N GLY A 176 -15.49 -5.37 -8.31
CA GLY A 176 -15.85 -6.77 -8.07
C GLY A 176 -17.15 -7.23 -8.71
N GLY A 177 -17.72 -6.45 -9.63
CA GLY A 177 -18.90 -6.84 -10.39
C GLY A 177 -18.58 -7.75 -11.57
N THR A 178 -19.58 -8.46 -12.08
CA THR A 178 -19.45 -9.34 -13.25
C THR A 178 -19.31 -8.57 -14.57
N VAL A 179 -19.68 -7.29 -14.57
CA VAL A 179 -19.55 -6.38 -15.73
C VAL A 179 -18.45 -5.37 -15.46
N ASN A 180 -18.46 -4.75 -14.29
CA ASN A 180 -17.49 -3.77 -13.84
C ASN A 180 -16.63 -4.40 -12.73
N ASN A 181 -15.70 -5.28 -13.12
CA ASN A 181 -14.82 -5.94 -12.15
C ASN A 181 -13.75 -4.96 -11.63
N LEU A 182 -13.10 -4.25 -12.55
CA LEU A 182 -12.22 -3.14 -12.23
C LEU A 182 -12.66 -1.90 -13.02
N ILE A 183 -12.49 -0.73 -12.41
CA ILE A 183 -12.79 0.55 -13.04
C ILE A 183 -11.62 1.53 -12.85
N ALA A 184 -11.44 2.43 -13.80
CA ALA A 184 -10.63 3.62 -13.65
C ALA A 184 -11.53 4.85 -13.65
N LEU A 185 -11.42 5.65 -12.61
CA LEU A 185 -12.09 6.93 -12.49
C LEU A 185 -11.10 8.06 -12.78
N ASN A 186 -11.58 9.14 -13.35
CA ASN A 186 -10.82 10.38 -13.38
C ASN A 186 -10.72 10.92 -11.94
N ARG A 187 -9.50 11.01 -11.42
CA ARG A 187 -9.29 11.43 -10.03
C ARG A 187 -9.75 12.86 -9.73
N LEU A 188 -9.88 13.73 -10.73
CA LEU A 188 -10.25 15.13 -10.54
C LEU A 188 -11.76 15.32 -10.31
N ASP A 189 -12.61 14.52 -10.98
CA ASP A 189 -14.07 14.68 -10.96
C ASP A 189 -14.86 13.38 -10.74
N GLY A 190 -14.18 12.25 -10.56
CA GLY A 190 -14.79 10.94 -10.31
C GLY A 190 -15.51 10.33 -11.51
N LYS A 191 -15.37 10.88 -12.74
CA LYS A 191 -15.99 10.30 -13.92
C LYS A 191 -15.28 9.01 -14.35
N LEU A 192 -16.06 8.07 -14.87
CA LEU A 192 -15.53 6.82 -15.42
C LEU A 192 -14.65 7.11 -16.65
N ILE A 193 -13.42 6.58 -16.65
CA ILE A 193 -12.51 6.59 -17.81
C ILE A 193 -12.67 5.29 -18.58
N TRP A 194 -12.55 4.16 -17.88
CA TRP A 194 -12.80 2.85 -18.45
C TRP A 194 -13.34 1.88 -17.38
N SER A 195 -14.02 0.86 -17.85
CA SER A 195 -14.48 -0.28 -17.07
C SER A 195 -14.01 -1.56 -17.72
N SER A 196 -13.59 -2.52 -16.90
CA SER A 196 -13.15 -3.84 -17.32
C SER A 196 -14.02 -4.92 -16.69
N LYS A 197 -14.43 -5.88 -17.50
CA LYS A 197 -15.06 -7.10 -17.00
C LYS A 197 -14.06 -7.94 -16.19
N GLY A 198 -12.76 -7.81 -16.45
CA GLY A 198 -11.73 -8.63 -15.82
C GLY A 198 -12.08 -10.11 -15.92
N VAL A 199 -12.08 -10.81 -14.78
CA VAL A 199 -12.56 -12.19 -14.63
C VAL A 199 -13.96 -12.26 -13.99
N GLY A 200 -14.57 -11.13 -13.64
CA GLY A 200 -15.93 -11.05 -13.10
C GLY A 200 -16.07 -11.53 -11.66
N GLU A 201 -15.01 -11.48 -10.88
CA GLU A 201 -14.94 -11.98 -9.49
C GLU A 201 -15.04 -10.84 -8.46
N LYS A 202 -15.37 -11.21 -7.21
CA LYS A 202 -15.33 -10.27 -6.08
C LYS A 202 -13.92 -9.76 -5.79
N PRO A 203 -13.78 -8.58 -5.15
CA PRO A 203 -12.52 -8.15 -4.59
C PRO A 203 -11.98 -9.14 -3.56
N ALA A 204 -10.67 -9.08 -3.26
CA ALA A 204 -10.05 -9.99 -2.33
C ALA A 204 -9.10 -9.30 -1.35
N TYR A 205 -9.42 -8.07 -0.93
CA TYR A 205 -8.64 -7.25 0.02
C TYR A 205 -7.28 -6.77 -0.52
N CYS A 206 -6.96 -7.07 -1.78
CA CYS A 206 -5.68 -6.71 -2.40
C CYS A 206 -5.66 -5.22 -2.77
N THR A 207 -4.61 -4.52 -2.36
CA THR A 207 -4.25 -3.24 -2.97
C THR A 207 -3.53 -3.54 -4.29
N PRO A 208 -4.04 -3.06 -5.44
CA PRO A 208 -3.39 -3.28 -6.73
C PRO A 208 -1.98 -2.70 -6.80
N LEU A 209 -1.20 -3.15 -7.77
CA LEU A 209 0.12 -2.63 -8.08
C LEU A 209 0.18 -2.18 -9.55
N ILE A 210 0.71 -0.98 -9.79
CA ILE A 210 1.09 -0.56 -11.14
C ILE A 210 2.53 -0.98 -11.39
N VAL A 211 2.74 -1.73 -12.46
CA VAL A 211 4.08 -2.14 -12.90
C VAL A 211 4.32 -1.75 -14.35
N LYS A 212 5.57 -1.48 -14.68
CA LYS A 212 5.99 -1.21 -16.06
C LYS A 212 6.74 -2.39 -16.61
N SER A 213 6.28 -2.95 -17.73
CA SER A 213 6.95 -4.02 -18.47
C SER A 213 7.11 -3.56 -19.93
N GLY A 214 8.35 -3.37 -20.36
CA GLY A 214 8.64 -2.72 -21.64
C GLY A 214 8.07 -1.30 -21.69
N SER A 215 7.24 -1.01 -22.69
CA SER A 215 6.53 0.28 -22.83
C SER A 215 5.16 0.30 -22.14
N ARG A 216 4.63 -0.85 -21.69
CA ARG A 216 3.29 -1.01 -21.14
C ARG A 216 3.28 -0.80 -19.63
N LYS A 217 2.22 -0.15 -19.14
CA LYS A 217 1.85 -0.15 -17.73
C LYS A 217 0.75 -1.17 -17.48
N LEU A 218 0.94 -2.03 -16.49
CA LEU A 218 -0.04 -3.01 -16.06
C LEU A 218 -0.61 -2.62 -14.71
N LEU A 219 -1.90 -2.82 -14.55
CA LEU A 219 -2.57 -2.88 -13.25
C LEU A 219 -2.66 -4.35 -12.84
N VAL A 220 -1.94 -4.74 -11.79
CA VAL A 220 -1.92 -6.12 -11.26
C VAL A 220 -2.64 -6.16 -9.94
N THR A 221 -3.61 -7.06 -9.79
CA THR A 221 -4.34 -7.27 -8.53
C THR A 221 -4.71 -8.75 -8.34
N MET A 222 -5.23 -9.06 -7.16
CA MET A 222 -5.81 -10.36 -6.85
C MET A 222 -7.29 -10.20 -6.58
N THR A 223 -8.09 -11.03 -7.24
CA THR A 223 -9.53 -11.18 -7.03
C THR A 223 -9.80 -12.48 -6.26
N GLU A 224 -11.06 -12.82 -6.05
CA GLU A 224 -11.48 -13.98 -5.25
C GLU A 224 -10.69 -15.26 -5.54
N LYS A 225 -10.39 -15.53 -6.84
CA LYS A 225 -9.75 -16.79 -7.28
C LYS A 225 -8.54 -16.60 -8.19
N HIS A 226 -8.30 -15.38 -8.64
CA HIS A 226 -7.25 -15.14 -9.64
C HIS A 226 -6.34 -13.96 -9.29
N ILE A 227 -5.11 -14.07 -9.72
CA ILE A 227 -4.21 -12.96 -9.97
C ILE A 227 -4.51 -12.51 -11.40
N ILE A 228 -4.72 -11.21 -11.61
CA ILE A 228 -5.03 -10.66 -12.93
C ILE A 228 -4.12 -9.49 -13.27
N GLY A 229 -3.74 -9.40 -14.54
CA GLY A 229 -3.03 -8.27 -15.10
C GLY A 229 -3.85 -7.62 -16.20
N LEU A 230 -4.09 -6.32 -16.06
CA LEU A 230 -4.78 -5.50 -17.04
C LEU A 230 -3.83 -4.46 -17.61
N ASP A 231 -4.11 -4.04 -18.83
CA ASP A 231 -3.53 -2.83 -19.39
C ASP A 231 -4.08 -1.61 -18.62
N ALA A 232 -3.21 -0.87 -17.94
CA ALA A 232 -3.62 0.23 -17.06
C ALA A 232 -4.21 1.42 -17.84
N GLU A 233 -3.91 1.56 -19.16
CA GLU A 233 -4.44 2.63 -19.99
C GLU A 233 -5.86 2.35 -20.45
N THR A 234 -6.16 1.10 -20.80
CA THR A 234 -7.40 0.71 -21.50
C THR A 234 -8.34 -0.15 -20.65
N GLY A 235 -7.85 -0.77 -19.56
CA GLY A 235 -8.59 -1.76 -18.77
C GLY A 235 -8.71 -3.13 -19.45
N ALA A 236 -8.05 -3.38 -20.58
CA ALA A 236 -8.07 -4.67 -21.23
C ALA A 236 -7.41 -5.75 -20.36
N LEU A 237 -8.10 -6.87 -20.15
CA LEU A 237 -7.51 -8.03 -19.46
C LEU A 237 -6.43 -8.63 -20.37
N LEU A 238 -5.22 -8.73 -19.85
CA LEU A 238 -4.07 -9.30 -20.55
C LEU A 238 -3.87 -10.77 -20.22
N TRP A 239 -3.95 -11.10 -18.94
CA TRP A 239 -3.77 -12.45 -18.42
C TRP A 239 -4.43 -12.64 -17.06
N SER A 240 -4.65 -13.91 -16.70
CA SER A 240 -5.08 -14.34 -15.38
C SER A 240 -4.30 -15.59 -14.96
N HIS A 241 -4.12 -15.78 -13.66
CA HIS A 241 -3.52 -16.97 -13.06
C HIS A 241 -4.29 -17.35 -11.80
N GLU A 242 -4.68 -18.61 -11.67
CA GLU A 242 -5.46 -19.08 -10.52
C GLU A 242 -4.64 -18.98 -9.22
N GLN A 243 -5.25 -18.36 -8.20
CA GLN A 243 -4.71 -18.24 -6.85
C GLN A 243 -5.87 -18.21 -5.87
N THR A 244 -6.09 -19.30 -5.17
CA THR A 244 -7.27 -19.44 -4.30
C THR A 244 -6.87 -19.81 -2.88
N ASN A 245 -7.68 -19.40 -1.91
CA ASN A 245 -7.68 -19.96 -0.56
C ASN A 245 -9.13 -20.08 -0.06
N GLN A 246 -9.34 -20.82 1.02
CA GLN A 246 -10.68 -21.12 1.56
C GLN A 246 -11.53 -19.90 1.93
N TRP A 247 -10.93 -18.71 2.10
CA TRP A 247 -11.60 -17.48 2.52
C TRP A 247 -11.61 -16.39 1.45
N ALA A 248 -11.01 -16.65 0.29
CA ALA A 248 -10.80 -15.64 -0.76
C ALA A 248 -10.10 -14.36 -0.23
N VAL A 249 -9.13 -14.52 0.68
CA VAL A 249 -8.37 -13.42 1.28
C VAL A 249 -6.98 -13.35 0.67
N HIS A 250 -6.73 -12.31 -0.12
CA HIS A 250 -5.46 -12.02 -0.78
C HIS A 250 -5.02 -10.59 -0.45
N ALA A 251 -4.85 -10.29 0.84
CA ALA A 251 -4.66 -8.91 1.33
C ALA A 251 -3.25 -8.34 1.10
N ASN A 252 -2.37 -9.07 0.43
CA ASN A 252 -1.02 -8.61 0.14
C ASN A 252 -0.95 -7.98 -1.25
N THR A 253 -0.33 -6.81 -1.36
CA THR A 253 0.04 -6.24 -2.65
C THR A 253 1.08 -7.13 -3.33
N PRO A 254 0.95 -7.44 -4.64
CA PRO A 254 1.98 -8.15 -5.39
C PRO A 254 3.36 -7.49 -5.25
N LEU A 255 4.42 -8.28 -5.19
CA LEU A 255 5.79 -7.78 -5.27
C LEU A 255 6.24 -7.80 -6.73
N PHE A 256 6.97 -6.77 -7.15
CA PHE A 256 7.52 -6.70 -8.50
C PHE A 256 9.04 -6.48 -8.45
N TYR A 257 9.78 -7.33 -9.14
CA TYR A 257 11.23 -7.23 -9.22
C TYR A 257 11.73 -7.94 -10.49
N ASN A 258 12.65 -7.32 -11.23
CA ASN A 258 13.25 -7.87 -12.45
C ASN A 258 12.22 -8.46 -13.44
N ASN A 259 11.21 -7.67 -13.79
CA ASN A 259 10.15 -8.02 -14.74
C ASN A 259 9.38 -9.31 -14.36
N SER A 260 9.26 -9.59 -13.07
CA SER A 260 8.52 -10.72 -12.51
C SER A 260 7.69 -10.26 -11.33
N LEU A 261 6.63 -10.99 -11.06
CA LEU A 261 5.70 -10.77 -9.95
C LEU A 261 5.80 -11.91 -8.95
N PHE A 262 5.66 -11.62 -7.65
CA PHE A 262 5.36 -12.62 -6.63
C PHE A 262 4.06 -12.25 -5.95
N CYS A 263 3.06 -13.09 -6.10
CA CYS A 263 1.73 -12.94 -5.54
C CYS A 263 1.49 -14.03 -4.51
N PHE A 264 1.05 -13.66 -3.30
CA PHE A 264 0.99 -14.58 -2.17
C PHE A 264 -0.18 -14.28 -1.23
N SER A 265 -0.63 -15.29 -0.52
CA SER A 265 -1.77 -15.22 0.38
C SER A 265 -1.58 -16.14 1.57
N GLY A 266 -2.22 -15.81 2.68
CA GLY A 266 -2.24 -16.63 3.89
C GLY A 266 -3.05 -17.91 3.79
N TYR A 267 -3.36 -18.46 4.93
CA TYR A 267 -4.17 -19.68 5.10
C TYR A 267 -3.56 -20.92 4.44
N GLY A 268 -2.22 -21.00 4.39
CA GLY A 268 -1.49 -22.13 3.79
C GLY A 268 -1.48 -22.15 2.27
N GLN A 269 -1.97 -21.09 1.61
CA GLN A 269 -1.92 -21.00 0.15
C GLN A 269 -0.50 -20.80 -0.34
N GLY A 270 0.26 -19.88 0.31
CA GLY A 270 1.59 -19.51 -0.15
C GLY A 270 1.58 -18.55 -1.33
N GLY A 271 2.63 -18.60 -2.14
CA GLY A 271 2.81 -17.66 -3.23
C GLY A 271 3.39 -18.25 -4.50
N VAL A 272 3.07 -17.62 -5.61
CA VAL A 272 3.53 -17.95 -6.96
C VAL A 272 4.38 -16.82 -7.52
N LYS A 273 5.50 -17.16 -8.13
CA LYS A 273 6.28 -16.24 -8.95
C LYS A 273 5.87 -16.40 -10.41
N LEU A 274 5.50 -15.29 -11.02
CA LEU A 274 5.10 -15.17 -12.42
C LEU A 274 6.10 -14.27 -13.17
N ASP A 275 6.72 -14.82 -14.20
CA ASP A 275 7.62 -14.09 -15.09
C ASP A 275 6.79 -13.44 -16.21
N LEU A 276 6.92 -12.13 -16.40
CA LEU A 276 6.31 -11.40 -17.48
C LEU A 276 7.13 -11.56 -18.77
N ASN A 277 6.45 -11.67 -19.92
CA ASN A 277 7.12 -11.51 -21.21
C ASN A 277 7.55 -10.03 -21.42
N ALA A 278 8.22 -9.75 -22.52
CA ALA A 278 8.87 -8.46 -22.75
C ALA A 278 7.91 -7.24 -22.72
N ASP A 279 6.64 -7.42 -23.08
CA ASP A 279 5.62 -6.36 -23.11
C ASP A 279 4.54 -6.51 -22.02
N GLY A 280 4.69 -7.48 -21.10
CA GLY A 280 3.77 -7.74 -20.01
C GLY A 280 2.41 -8.32 -20.40
N SER A 281 2.22 -8.70 -21.68
CA SER A 281 0.93 -9.23 -22.16
C SER A 281 0.67 -10.68 -21.77
N GLN A 282 1.67 -11.40 -21.24
CA GLN A 282 1.60 -12.77 -20.83
C GLN A 282 2.44 -13.04 -19.59
N VAL A 283 2.07 -14.06 -18.82
CA VAL A 283 2.82 -14.55 -17.67
C VAL A 283 3.12 -16.03 -17.79
N THR A 284 4.28 -16.44 -17.25
CA THR A 284 4.67 -17.83 -17.09
C THR A 284 5.00 -18.10 -15.63
N LYS A 285 4.45 -19.19 -15.07
CA LYS A 285 4.78 -19.59 -13.71
C LYS A 285 6.23 -20.07 -13.64
N ALA A 286 7.07 -19.36 -12.86
CA ALA A 286 8.45 -19.72 -12.62
C ALA A 286 8.56 -20.76 -11.48
N TRP A 287 7.96 -20.45 -10.32
CA TRP A 287 7.92 -21.36 -9.18
C TRP A 287 6.72 -21.04 -8.27
N PHE A 288 6.45 -21.96 -7.35
CA PHE A 288 5.41 -21.84 -6.33
C PHE A 288 5.95 -22.34 -4.99
N SER A 289 5.60 -21.69 -3.88
CA SER A 289 5.98 -22.13 -2.54
C SER A 289 4.81 -21.91 -1.56
N LYS A 290 4.50 -22.94 -0.77
CA LYS A 290 3.53 -22.83 0.35
C LYS A 290 4.12 -22.20 1.61
N LYS A 291 5.43 -21.98 1.66
CA LYS A 291 6.12 -21.57 2.88
C LYS A 291 5.89 -20.10 3.21
N LEU A 292 5.96 -19.21 2.22
CA LEU A 292 5.69 -17.78 2.41
C LEU A 292 4.21 -17.51 2.15
N ASP A 293 3.39 -17.75 3.19
CA ASP A 293 1.94 -17.64 3.15
C ASP A 293 1.39 -16.49 3.99
N SER A 294 2.07 -15.34 4.02
CA SER A 294 1.65 -14.18 4.80
C SER A 294 0.19 -13.80 4.52
N ARG A 295 -0.61 -13.59 5.58
CA ARG A 295 -2.02 -13.25 5.47
C ARG A 295 -2.23 -11.75 5.21
N ILE A 296 -1.61 -10.89 6.03
CA ILE A 296 -1.77 -9.43 5.98
C ILE A 296 -0.44 -8.68 6.19
N GLY A 297 0.66 -9.40 6.40
CA GLY A 297 1.93 -8.79 6.81
C GLY A 297 2.75 -8.19 5.66
N GLY A 298 2.37 -8.50 4.42
CA GLY A 298 3.20 -8.14 3.28
C GLY A 298 4.57 -8.83 3.30
N ALA A 299 5.40 -8.46 2.35
CA ALA A 299 6.80 -8.83 2.27
C ALA A 299 7.58 -7.72 1.53
N VAL A 300 8.91 -7.78 1.55
CA VAL A 300 9.78 -6.89 0.78
C VAL A 300 10.75 -7.70 -0.06
N VAL A 301 11.15 -7.15 -1.21
CA VAL A 301 12.21 -7.74 -2.05
C VAL A 301 13.43 -6.84 -1.97
N VAL A 302 14.54 -7.38 -1.49
CA VAL A 302 15.80 -6.66 -1.36
C VAL A 302 16.91 -7.54 -1.93
N ASP A 303 17.71 -6.99 -2.85
CA ASP A 303 18.88 -7.64 -3.46
C ASP A 303 18.60 -9.07 -3.97
N GLY A 304 17.40 -9.30 -4.53
CA GLY A 304 17.03 -10.61 -5.07
C GLY A 304 16.54 -11.62 -4.03
N TYR A 305 16.19 -11.17 -2.83
CA TYR A 305 15.60 -12.01 -1.78
C TYR A 305 14.28 -11.43 -1.28
N ILE A 306 13.31 -12.32 -1.04
CA ILE A 306 12.03 -11.97 -0.43
C ILE A 306 12.14 -12.17 1.08
N TYR A 307 11.77 -11.16 1.85
CA TYR A 307 11.68 -11.21 3.31
C TYR A 307 10.23 -11.01 3.74
N GLY A 308 9.71 -11.92 4.53
CA GLY A 308 8.33 -11.88 5.03
C GLY A 308 8.07 -12.92 6.11
N SER A 309 6.87 -12.95 6.67
CA SER A 309 6.47 -13.97 7.63
C SER A 309 5.41 -14.90 7.06
N GLY A 310 5.44 -16.20 7.46
CA GLY A 310 4.39 -17.16 7.18
C GLY A 310 3.21 -17.05 8.13
N ASP A 311 2.00 -17.32 7.68
CA ASP A 311 0.79 -17.38 8.51
C ASP A 311 0.69 -18.72 9.24
N ASN A 312 0.77 -19.86 8.52
CA ASN A 312 0.71 -21.18 9.09
C ASN A 312 2.02 -21.59 9.77
N THR A 313 3.16 -21.32 9.17
CA THR A 313 4.48 -21.64 9.71
C THR A 313 4.86 -20.75 10.88
N ARG A 314 4.27 -19.53 10.95
CA ARG A 314 4.49 -18.51 11.98
C ARG A 314 5.95 -18.09 12.14
N ASP A 315 6.73 -18.21 11.06
CA ASP A 315 8.14 -17.89 11.04
C ASP A 315 8.44 -16.71 10.12
N TRP A 316 9.58 -16.07 10.36
CA TRP A 316 10.21 -15.11 9.47
C TRP A 316 11.11 -15.85 8.49
N GLN A 317 10.99 -15.51 7.21
CA GLN A 317 11.61 -16.26 6.13
C GLN A 317 12.39 -15.31 5.21
N CYS A 318 13.46 -15.87 4.64
CA CYS A 318 14.13 -15.34 3.48
C CYS A 318 14.02 -16.37 2.35
N THR A 319 13.55 -15.93 1.19
CA THR A 319 13.37 -16.79 0.01
C THR A 319 14.12 -16.18 -1.17
N ASP A 320 14.90 -16.98 -1.87
CA ASP A 320 15.60 -16.58 -3.09
C ASP A 320 14.58 -16.27 -4.19
N TRP A 321 14.64 -15.06 -4.75
CA TRP A 321 13.70 -14.61 -5.78
C TRP A 321 13.76 -15.45 -7.05
N LYS A 322 14.96 -15.88 -7.45
CA LYS A 322 15.16 -16.62 -8.70
C LYS A 322 14.66 -18.06 -8.61
N THR A 323 14.96 -18.74 -7.50
CA THR A 323 14.75 -20.18 -7.36
C THR A 323 13.55 -20.57 -6.50
N GLY A 324 13.06 -19.66 -5.63
CA GLY A 324 12.05 -19.98 -4.61
C GLY A 324 12.62 -20.76 -3.42
N GLU A 325 13.95 -20.93 -3.34
CA GLU A 325 14.61 -21.61 -2.24
C GLU A 325 14.52 -20.79 -0.95
N GLN A 326 14.05 -21.41 0.13
CA GLN A 326 14.07 -20.82 1.45
C GLN A 326 15.49 -20.84 2.02
N LYS A 327 16.06 -19.68 2.30
CA LYS A 327 17.42 -19.54 2.86
C LYS A 327 17.44 -19.74 4.37
N TYR A 328 16.42 -19.25 5.07
CA TYR A 328 16.20 -19.47 6.49
C TYR A 328 14.73 -19.41 6.86
N ALA A 329 14.41 -19.93 8.05
CA ALA A 329 13.17 -19.74 8.76
C ALA A 329 13.46 -19.51 10.25
N SER A 330 12.74 -18.59 10.92
CA SER A 330 12.97 -18.24 12.33
C SER A 330 11.68 -17.82 13.02
N GLN A 331 11.48 -18.28 14.25
CA GLN A 331 10.37 -17.88 15.12
C GLN A 331 10.81 -16.95 16.25
N ALA A 332 11.99 -16.31 16.13
CA ALA A 332 12.52 -15.39 17.15
C ALA A 332 11.62 -14.16 17.40
N VAL A 333 10.77 -13.81 16.44
CA VAL A 333 9.72 -12.78 16.54
C VAL A 333 8.42 -13.39 16.03
N ALA A 334 7.28 -13.07 16.64
CA ALA A 334 5.99 -13.51 16.15
C ALA A 334 5.73 -12.97 14.73
N LYS A 335 4.91 -13.68 13.94
CA LYS A 335 4.54 -13.23 12.59
C LYS A 335 3.93 -11.82 12.58
N GLY A 336 4.06 -11.11 11.49
CA GLY A 336 3.56 -9.73 11.38
C GLY A 336 3.93 -9.08 10.06
N ASN A 337 3.95 -7.76 10.04
CA ASN A 337 4.31 -6.99 8.87
C ASN A 337 5.77 -6.53 8.88
N VAL A 338 6.28 -6.24 7.69
CA VAL A 338 7.68 -5.85 7.47
C VAL A 338 7.79 -4.73 6.44
N ILE A 339 8.72 -3.82 6.73
CA ILE A 339 9.24 -2.83 5.79
C ILE A 339 10.77 -2.86 5.84
N TYR A 340 11.40 -2.24 4.84
CA TYR A 340 12.85 -2.17 4.72
C TYR A 340 13.33 -0.73 4.62
N ALA A 341 14.42 -0.41 5.30
CA ALA A 341 15.20 0.81 5.11
C ALA A 341 16.65 0.59 5.54
N ASP A 342 17.58 1.19 4.82
CA ASP A 342 19.01 1.31 5.22
C ASP A 342 19.65 -0.02 5.68
N GLY A 343 19.44 -1.11 4.93
CA GLY A 343 19.99 -2.43 5.23
C GLY A 343 19.27 -3.22 6.30
N MET A 344 18.17 -2.70 6.87
CA MET A 344 17.44 -3.31 7.98
C MET A 344 15.99 -3.62 7.65
N LEU A 345 15.50 -4.73 8.18
CA LEU A 345 14.08 -5.08 8.25
C LEU A 345 13.50 -4.47 9.53
N TYR A 346 12.48 -3.65 9.39
CA TYR A 346 11.66 -3.14 10.48
C TYR A 346 10.41 -3.99 10.55
N ILE A 347 10.19 -4.63 11.68
CA ILE A 347 9.17 -5.67 11.87
C ILE A 347 8.19 -5.24 12.94
N TYR A 348 6.90 -5.43 12.68
CA TYR A 348 5.84 -5.23 13.65
C TYR A 348 4.97 -6.48 13.71
N SER A 349 5.07 -7.21 14.81
CA SER A 349 4.39 -8.49 14.98
C SER A 349 2.92 -8.33 15.38
N GLU A 350 2.10 -9.34 15.08
CA GLU A 350 0.69 -9.42 15.53
C GLU A 350 0.56 -9.50 17.07
N LYS A 351 1.67 -9.68 17.79
CA LYS A 351 1.74 -9.62 19.25
C LYS A 351 2.22 -8.28 19.81
N GLY A 352 2.41 -7.26 18.94
CA GLY A 352 2.85 -5.93 19.32
C GLY A 352 4.36 -5.81 19.59
N GLU A 353 5.18 -6.74 19.08
CA GLU A 353 6.62 -6.61 19.14
C GLU A 353 7.11 -5.75 17.96
N LEU A 354 7.92 -4.74 18.22
CA LEU A 354 8.78 -4.12 17.22
C LEU A 354 10.12 -4.85 17.23
N ALA A 355 10.64 -5.18 16.04
CA ALA A 355 11.98 -5.77 15.94
C ALA A 355 12.76 -5.16 14.77
N LEU A 356 14.07 -5.17 14.91
CA LEU A 356 15.03 -4.71 13.92
C LEU A 356 15.98 -5.86 13.61
N ALA A 357 16.14 -6.21 12.33
CA ALA A 357 17.04 -7.26 11.90
C ALA A 357 17.74 -6.87 10.58
N PRO A 358 19.02 -7.23 10.35
CA PRO A 358 19.65 -7.04 9.05
C PRO A 358 18.89 -7.80 7.94
N ALA A 359 18.73 -7.16 6.78
CA ALA A 359 18.19 -7.80 5.59
C ALA A 359 19.30 -8.62 4.90
N THR A 360 19.49 -9.85 5.31
CA THR A 360 20.54 -10.73 4.80
C THR A 360 20.03 -12.17 4.64
N PRO A 361 20.45 -12.91 3.59
CA PRO A 361 20.05 -14.31 3.41
C PRO A 361 20.81 -15.31 4.30
N GLN A 362 21.83 -14.85 5.05
CA GLN A 362 22.65 -15.73 5.89
C GLN A 362 21.98 -16.17 7.19
N GLY A 363 20.94 -15.45 7.62
CA GLY A 363 20.17 -15.80 8.82
C GLY A 363 19.33 -14.65 9.36
N PHE A 364 18.39 -14.98 10.23
CA PHE A 364 17.53 -13.99 10.89
C PHE A 364 18.07 -13.65 12.27
N ASN A 365 18.88 -12.60 12.34
CA ASN A 365 19.51 -12.14 13.56
C ASN A 365 18.83 -10.87 14.07
N VAL A 366 18.04 -10.97 15.12
CA VAL A 366 17.35 -9.83 15.73
C VAL A 366 18.35 -8.95 16.44
N ALA A 367 18.56 -7.75 15.91
CA ALA A 367 19.48 -6.74 16.48
C ALA A 367 18.86 -6.01 17.67
N SER A 368 17.54 -5.79 17.65
CA SER A 368 16.81 -5.14 18.75
C SER A 368 15.34 -5.56 18.76
N LYS A 369 14.73 -5.57 19.94
CA LYS A 369 13.29 -5.80 20.17
C LYS A 369 12.73 -4.80 21.16
N ALA A 370 11.49 -4.39 20.95
CA ALA A 370 10.72 -3.56 21.86
C ALA A 370 9.25 -3.97 21.81
N LYS A 371 8.47 -3.51 22.79
CA LYS A 371 7.02 -3.71 22.84
C LYS A 371 6.28 -2.42 22.57
N VAL A 372 5.20 -2.47 21.79
CA VAL A 372 4.26 -1.36 21.62
C VAL A 372 3.21 -1.46 22.72
N GLU A 373 3.27 -0.55 23.70
CA GLU A 373 2.39 -0.56 24.87
C GLU A 373 1.15 0.34 24.69
N LEU A 374 1.24 1.36 23.81
CA LEU A 374 0.14 2.31 23.56
C LEU A 374 -0.85 1.76 22.52
N GLY A 375 -2.11 2.17 22.63
CA GLY A 375 -3.15 1.82 21.70
C GLY A 375 -3.96 0.59 22.07
N SER A 376 -4.80 0.13 21.14
CA SER A 376 -5.80 -0.91 21.36
C SER A 376 -6.03 -1.78 20.12
N ALA A 377 -6.75 -2.89 20.28
CA ALA A 377 -7.12 -3.83 19.21
C ALA A 377 -5.92 -4.59 18.60
N GLN A 378 -6.00 -4.99 17.33
CA GLN A 378 -4.99 -5.83 16.69
C GLN A 378 -3.82 -5.01 16.14
N HIS A 379 -2.63 -5.59 16.15
CA HIS A 379 -1.39 -5.02 15.62
C HIS A 379 -1.25 -5.31 14.11
N TRP A 380 -2.13 -4.73 13.28
CA TRP A 380 -2.19 -5.03 11.85
C TRP A 380 -1.73 -3.89 10.94
N ALA A 381 -1.70 -2.66 11.43
CA ALA A 381 -1.24 -1.53 10.63
C ALA A 381 0.22 -1.70 10.23
N HIS A 382 0.55 -1.40 8.97
CA HIS A 382 1.93 -1.44 8.51
C HIS A 382 2.73 -0.25 9.02
N LEU A 383 3.99 -0.50 9.32
CA LEU A 383 4.97 0.51 9.70
C LEU A 383 5.21 1.51 8.57
N VAL A 384 5.58 2.73 8.94
CA VAL A 384 6.01 3.77 8.00
C VAL A 384 7.27 4.45 8.52
N ILE A 385 8.23 4.73 7.65
CA ILE A 385 9.40 5.55 7.95
C ILE A 385 9.28 6.88 7.22
N ASN A 386 9.47 7.98 7.95
CA ASN A 386 9.50 9.31 7.37
C ASN A 386 10.36 10.27 8.21
N ASN A 387 11.35 10.89 7.57
CA ASN A 387 12.26 11.87 8.18
C ASN A 387 12.95 11.37 9.47
N GLY A 388 13.55 10.17 9.40
CA GLY A 388 14.29 9.57 10.52
C GLY A 388 13.41 9.11 11.68
N ARG A 389 12.12 8.95 11.46
CA ARG A 389 11.14 8.50 12.44
C ARG A 389 10.44 7.24 11.97
N LEU A 390 10.19 6.32 12.89
CA LEU A 390 9.34 5.16 12.66
C LEU A 390 7.95 5.44 13.23
N PHE A 391 6.95 5.29 12.39
CA PHE A 391 5.55 5.47 12.78
C PHE A 391 4.86 4.14 12.91
N VAL A 392 4.22 3.96 14.05
CA VAL A 392 3.45 2.76 14.41
C VAL A 392 2.04 3.18 14.74
N ARG A 393 1.06 2.58 14.07
CA ARG A 393 -0.33 2.68 14.48
C ARG A 393 -0.74 1.42 15.24
N HIS A 394 -1.41 1.59 16.38
CA HIS A 394 -2.08 0.52 17.10
C HIS A 394 -3.49 0.98 17.49
N GLY A 395 -4.48 0.56 16.70
CA GLY A 395 -5.88 0.95 16.90
C GLY A 395 -6.07 2.47 16.96
N ASN A 396 -6.37 2.98 18.15
CA ASN A 396 -6.62 4.40 18.39
C ASN A 396 -5.35 5.26 18.56
N SER A 397 -4.17 4.67 18.60
CA SER A 397 -2.91 5.40 18.80
C SER A 397 -2.04 5.44 17.56
N LEU A 398 -1.45 6.60 17.26
CA LEU A 398 -0.35 6.79 16.33
C LEU A 398 0.88 7.24 17.11
N ILE A 399 1.98 6.51 16.97
CA ILE A 399 3.19 6.69 17.76
C ILE A 399 4.34 7.00 16.81
N ALA A 400 5.12 8.04 17.11
CA ALA A 400 6.33 8.41 16.38
C ALA A 400 7.57 8.10 17.23
N TYR A 401 8.43 7.23 16.75
CA TYR A 401 9.68 6.84 17.38
C TYR A 401 10.86 7.49 16.66
N LYS A 402 11.91 7.84 17.42
CA LYS A 402 13.20 8.31 16.90
C LYS A 402 14.05 7.12 16.46
N ILE A 403 14.47 7.10 15.18
CA ILE A 403 15.32 6.05 14.62
C ILE A 403 16.56 6.63 13.87
N LYS A 404 16.76 7.94 14.02
CA LYS A 404 17.93 8.63 13.48
C LYS A 404 18.49 9.66 14.47
#